data_841661e23f052df960d68a6c81112080
#
_entry.id   841661e23f052df960d68a6c81112080
#
_cell.length_a   1.000
_cell.length_b   1.000
_cell.length_c   1.000
_cell.angle_alpha   90.00
_cell.angle_beta   90.00
_cell.angle_gamma   90.00
#
_symmetry.space_group_name_H-M   'P 1'
#
loop_
_entity.id
_entity.type
_entity.pdbx_description
1 polymer ?
#
loop_
_entity_poly.entity_id
_entity_poly.type
_entity_poly.pdbx_seq_one_letter_code
_entity_poly.pdbx_strand_id
1 'polypeptide(L)'
;MNGVPIRLTEERWFHITKHHPELRKYHSLVLKAITRPSHIFVSARTKHLAAVAEFSELVKLGLAPNLVVHYREISDGDGFIVTAFPISERRMWRKFHRWQRLR
;
A
#
# COMPACT_ATOMS: atom_id res chain seq x y z
N MET A 1 0.65 -10.56 -4.44
CA MET A 1 1.46 -10.76 -5.63
C MET A 1 1.93 -12.21 -5.65
N ASN A 2 2.01 -12.82 -6.82
CA ASN A 2 2.43 -14.22 -6.98
C ASN A 2 1.57 -15.21 -6.16
N GLY A 3 0.32 -14.85 -5.92
CA GLY A 3 -0.60 -15.71 -5.20
C GLY A 3 -0.39 -15.77 -3.69
N VAL A 4 0.53 -15.01 -3.14
CA VAL A 4 0.74 -14.97 -1.69
C VAL A 4 -0.43 -14.24 -1.04
N PRO A 5 -1.14 -14.86 -0.09
CA PRO A 5 -2.21 -14.16 0.63
C PRO A 5 -1.62 -13.10 1.55
N ILE A 6 -2.17 -11.88 1.46
CA ILE A 6 -1.72 -10.75 2.26
C ILE A 6 -2.83 -10.37 3.23
N ARG A 7 -2.56 -10.52 4.53
CA ARG A 7 -3.54 -10.26 5.59
C ARG A 7 -3.52 -8.80 6.01
N LEU A 8 -4.70 -8.26 6.28
CA LEU A 8 -4.84 -6.99 6.98
C LEU A 8 -5.51 -7.28 8.31
N THR A 9 -4.73 -7.32 9.38
CA THR A 9 -5.28 -7.61 10.71
C THR A 9 -6.01 -6.40 11.28
N GLU A 10 -6.92 -6.64 12.23
CA GLU A 10 -7.63 -5.54 12.90
C GLU A 10 -6.66 -4.63 13.64
N GLU A 11 -5.63 -5.19 14.26
CA GLU A 11 -4.59 -4.40 14.93
C GLU A 11 -3.88 -3.46 13.98
N ARG A 12 -3.46 -3.97 12.79
CA ARG A 12 -2.80 -3.12 11.81
C ARG A 12 -3.74 -2.08 11.23
N TRP A 13 -4.99 -2.45 11.00
CA TRP A 13 -6.00 -1.49 10.53
C TRP A 13 -6.22 -0.38 11.55
N PHE A 14 -6.30 -0.71 12.84
CA PHE A 14 -6.39 0.28 13.89
C PHE A 14 -5.18 1.22 13.88
N HIS A 15 -3.97 0.65 13.74
CA HIS A 15 -2.73 1.42 13.67
C HIS A 15 -2.74 2.38 12.46
N ILE A 16 -3.14 1.87 11.29
CA ILE A 16 -3.21 2.67 10.06
C ILE A 16 -4.16 3.85 10.24
N THR A 17 -5.37 3.59 10.74
CA THR A 17 -6.40 4.63 10.86
C THR A 17 -6.14 5.59 12.01
N LYS A 18 -5.32 5.20 12.97
CA LYS A 18 -4.88 6.11 14.02
C LYS A 18 -3.97 7.20 13.45
N HIS A 19 -3.06 6.83 12.55
CA HIS A 19 -2.14 7.77 11.91
C HIS A 19 -2.71 8.43 10.67
N HIS A 20 -3.65 7.76 10.01
CA HIS A 20 -4.31 8.23 8.79
C HIS A 20 -5.81 8.07 8.92
N PRO A 21 -6.47 8.89 9.78
CA PRO A 21 -7.91 8.75 10.03
C PRO A 21 -8.78 8.97 8.80
N GLU A 22 -8.24 9.65 7.78
CA GLU A 22 -8.93 9.85 6.50
C GLU A 22 -9.18 8.52 5.77
N LEU A 23 -8.47 7.45 6.14
CA LEU A 23 -8.63 6.15 5.50
C LEU A 23 -9.69 5.26 6.16
N ARG A 24 -10.35 5.72 7.23
CA ARG A 24 -11.32 4.88 7.97
C ARG A 24 -12.39 4.25 7.11
N LYS A 25 -12.86 4.96 6.10
CA LYS A 25 -13.92 4.48 5.19
C LYS A 25 -13.37 3.72 3.99
N TYR A 26 -12.05 3.54 3.90
CA TYR A 26 -11.40 3.03 2.68
C TYR A 26 -10.65 1.72 2.89
N HIS A 27 -11.12 0.91 3.83
CA HIS A 27 -10.58 -0.45 4.04
C HIS A 27 -10.54 -1.23 2.73
N SER A 28 -11.60 -1.16 1.94
CA SER A 28 -11.68 -1.86 0.66
C SER A 28 -10.65 -1.37 -0.36
N LEU A 29 -10.30 -0.08 -0.34
CA LEU A 29 -9.29 0.46 -1.26
C LEU A 29 -7.91 -0.07 -0.93
N VAL A 30 -7.59 -0.25 0.37
CA VAL A 30 -6.32 -0.84 0.79
C VAL A 30 -6.19 -2.24 0.22
N LEU A 31 -7.25 -3.04 0.32
CA LEU A 31 -7.26 -4.41 -0.23
C LEU A 31 -7.20 -4.41 -1.75
N LYS A 32 -7.87 -3.47 -2.41
CA LYS A 32 -7.81 -3.35 -3.87
C LYS A 32 -6.42 -2.97 -4.36
N ALA A 33 -5.70 -2.12 -3.62
CA ALA A 33 -4.33 -1.74 -3.99
C ALA A 33 -3.40 -2.95 -4.00
N ILE A 34 -3.58 -3.87 -3.06
CA ILE A 34 -2.82 -5.12 -3.02
C ILE A 34 -3.22 -6.05 -4.17
N THR A 35 -4.51 -6.12 -4.48
CA THR A 35 -5.04 -7.04 -5.49
C THR A 35 -4.75 -6.57 -6.92
N ARG A 36 -4.87 -5.27 -7.16
CA ARG A 36 -4.71 -4.67 -8.51
C ARG A 36 -3.82 -3.43 -8.47
N PRO A 37 -2.54 -3.58 -8.12
CA PRO A 37 -1.66 -2.42 -8.05
C PRO A 37 -1.28 -1.92 -9.44
N SER A 38 -1.11 -0.60 -9.55
CA SER A 38 -0.51 0.02 -10.73
C SER A 38 1.00 -0.14 -10.72
N HIS A 39 1.58 -0.10 -9.53
CA HIS A 39 3.03 -0.25 -9.35
C HIS A 39 3.31 -1.13 -8.14
N ILE A 40 4.40 -1.89 -8.20
CA ILE A 40 4.94 -2.63 -7.08
C ILE A 40 6.42 -2.33 -7.00
N PHE A 41 6.86 -1.92 -5.81
CA PHE A 41 8.27 -1.64 -5.53
C PHE A 41 8.76 -2.56 -4.43
N VAL A 42 10.03 -2.97 -4.51
CA VAL A 42 10.67 -3.76 -3.46
C VAL A 42 11.94 -3.07 -3.00
N SER A 43 12.12 -3.01 -1.69
CA SER A 43 13.36 -2.49 -1.09
C SER A 43 14.44 -3.57 -1.15
N ALA A 44 15.58 -3.26 -1.76
CA ALA A 44 16.71 -4.17 -1.80
C ALA A 44 17.28 -4.44 -0.40
N ARG A 45 17.16 -3.46 0.50
CA ARG A 45 17.71 -3.56 1.87
C ARG A 45 16.87 -4.46 2.76
N THR A 46 15.55 -4.21 2.78
CA THR A 46 14.67 -4.80 3.79
C THR A 46 13.73 -5.85 3.23
N LYS A 47 13.64 -5.96 1.90
CA LYS A 47 12.68 -6.84 1.21
C LYS A 47 11.22 -6.45 1.45
N HIS A 48 10.96 -5.27 2.04
CA HIS A 48 9.62 -4.72 2.13
C HIS A 48 9.09 -4.42 0.73
N LEU A 49 7.80 -4.62 0.57
CA LEU A 49 7.10 -4.35 -0.69
C LEU A 49 6.15 -3.16 -0.51
N ALA A 50 5.94 -2.44 -1.59
CA ALA A 50 4.97 -1.36 -1.62
C ALA A 50 4.12 -1.52 -2.87
N ALA A 51 2.82 -1.72 -2.69
CA ALA A 51 1.85 -1.69 -3.77
C ALA A 51 1.24 -0.30 -3.84
N VAL A 52 1.11 0.24 -5.05
CA VAL A 52 0.54 1.57 -5.26
C VAL A 52 -0.60 1.46 -6.27
N ALA A 53 -1.73 2.06 -5.96
CA ALA A 53 -2.85 2.16 -6.88
C ALA A 53 -3.49 3.54 -6.80
N GLU A 54 -4.02 4.02 -7.92
CA GLU A 54 -4.69 5.31 -8.00
C GLU A 54 -6.20 5.15 -7.83
N PHE A 55 -6.80 5.99 -6.99
CA PHE A 55 -8.23 5.94 -6.73
C PHE A 55 -8.85 7.34 -6.82
N SER A 56 -9.87 7.47 -7.66
CA SER A 56 -10.64 8.72 -7.79
C SER A 56 -11.38 9.06 -6.50
N GLU A 57 -11.76 8.07 -5.71
CA GLU A 57 -12.41 8.27 -4.41
C GLU A 57 -11.57 9.12 -3.46
N LEU A 58 -10.24 8.95 -3.49
CA LEU A 58 -9.34 9.75 -2.66
C LEU A 58 -9.31 11.21 -3.13
N VAL A 59 -9.30 11.43 -4.44
CA VAL A 59 -9.30 12.78 -5.03
C VAL A 59 -10.56 13.54 -4.64
N LYS A 60 -11.70 12.87 -4.65
CA LYS A 60 -12.98 13.49 -4.29
C LYS A 60 -13.00 14.01 -2.86
N LEU A 61 -12.16 13.48 -2.00
CA LEU A 61 -12.02 13.95 -0.62
C LEU A 61 -10.92 14.98 -0.43
N GLY A 62 -10.28 15.41 -1.50
CA GLY A 62 -9.14 16.33 -1.41
C GLY A 62 -7.84 15.66 -1.00
N LEU A 63 -7.78 14.33 -1.07
CA LEU A 63 -6.58 13.58 -0.75
C LEU A 63 -5.75 13.32 -1.99
N ALA A 64 -4.48 12.97 -1.80
CA ALA A 64 -3.61 12.60 -2.91
C ALA A 64 -4.15 11.33 -3.59
N PRO A 65 -3.99 11.19 -4.92
CA PRO A 65 -4.68 10.14 -5.68
C PRO A 65 -4.13 8.74 -5.49
N ASN A 66 -2.85 8.60 -5.17
CA ASN A 66 -2.23 7.29 -5.07
C ASN A 66 -2.28 6.79 -3.63
N LEU A 67 -2.70 5.53 -3.46
CA LEU A 67 -2.65 4.86 -2.17
C LEU A 67 -1.46 3.91 -2.18
N VAL A 68 -0.52 4.14 -1.26
CA VAL A 68 0.61 3.24 -1.02
C VAL A 68 0.23 2.29 0.08
N VAL A 69 0.46 0.99 -0.15
CA VAL A 69 0.26 -0.04 0.86
C VAL A 69 1.58 -0.78 1.03
N HIS A 70 2.23 -0.59 2.18
CA HIS A 70 3.44 -1.32 2.52
C HIS A 70 3.06 -2.69 3.08
N TYR A 71 3.69 -3.73 2.57
CA TYR A 71 3.41 -5.09 3.01
C TYR A 71 4.67 -5.96 2.99
N ARG A 72 4.58 -7.11 3.63
CA ARG A 72 5.66 -8.10 3.65
C ARG A 72 5.11 -9.46 3.27
N GLU A 73 5.88 -10.19 2.48
CA GLU A 73 5.64 -11.60 2.20
C GLU A 73 6.61 -12.38 3.10
N ILE A 74 6.05 -13.20 4.01
CA ILE A 74 6.85 -13.99 4.94
C ILE A 74 7.23 -15.32 4.31
N SER A 75 6.32 -15.90 3.54
CA SER A 75 6.49 -17.19 2.87
C SER A 75 5.57 -17.24 1.67
N ASP A 76 5.59 -18.34 0.93
CA ASP A 76 4.69 -18.53 -0.21
C ASP A 76 3.21 -18.57 0.19
N GLY A 77 2.94 -18.85 1.45
CA GLY A 77 1.57 -18.96 1.95
C GLY A 77 1.14 -17.87 2.93
N ASP A 78 1.98 -16.87 3.20
CA ASP A 78 1.65 -15.87 4.20
C ASP A 78 2.33 -14.54 3.96
N GLY A 79 1.58 -13.46 4.22
CA GLY A 79 2.08 -12.10 4.20
C GLY A 79 1.13 -11.19 4.98
N PHE A 80 1.56 -9.97 5.23
CA PHE A 80 0.74 -9.02 5.98
C PHE A 80 1.00 -7.57 5.59
N ILE A 81 -0.03 -6.74 5.73
CA ILE A 81 0.05 -5.31 5.50
C ILE A 81 0.68 -4.66 6.73
N VAL A 82 1.63 -3.75 6.49
CA VAL A 82 2.31 -3.01 7.55
C VAL A 82 1.64 -1.66 7.76
N THR A 83 1.46 -0.89 6.69
CA THR A 83 0.82 0.43 6.76
C THR A 83 0.28 0.82 5.38
N ALA A 84 -0.54 1.88 5.35
CA ALA A 84 -1.06 2.44 4.12
C ALA A 84 -1.24 3.95 4.29
N PHE A 85 -1.04 4.71 3.21
CA PHE A 85 -1.23 6.15 3.22
C PHE A 85 -1.39 6.68 1.79
N PRO A 86 -2.11 7.81 1.63
CA PRO A 86 -2.20 8.47 0.32
C PRO A 86 -0.91 9.26 0.04
N ILE A 87 -0.54 9.35 -1.24
CA ILE A 87 0.66 10.06 -1.67
C ILE A 87 0.45 10.64 -3.07
N SER A 88 1.02 11.82 -3.33
CA SER A 88 1.00 12.37 -4.67
C SER A 88 1.94 11.59 -5.57
N GLU A 89 1.70 11.65 -6.88
CA GLU A 89 2.54 10.94 -7.83
C GLU A 89 4.00 11.39 -7.76
N ARG A 90 4.21 12.69 -7.67
CA ARG A 90 5.56 13.25 -7.57
C ARG A 90 6.31 12.73 -6.35
N ARG A 91 5.63 12.70 -5.18
CA ARG A 91 6.22 12.18 -3.94
C ARG A 91 6.46 10.68 -4.00
N MET A 92 5.57 9.96 -4.67
CA MET A 92 5.70 8.52 -4.88
C MET A 92 7.00 8.19 -5.62
N TRP A 93 7.25 8.83 -6.76
CA TRP A 93 8.46 8.57 -7.54
C TRP A 93 9.71 8.98 -6.78
N ARG A 94 9.65 10.05 -6.02
CA ARG A 94 10.76 10.48 -5.15
C ARG A 94 11.05 9.47 -4.05
N LYS A 95 10.00 8.96 -3.41
CA LYS A 95 10.12 8.01 -2.29
C LYS A 95 10.72 6.68 -2.75
N PHE A 96 10.30 6.21 -3.92
CA PHE A 96 10.67 4.87 -4.38
C PHE A 96 11.75 4.86 -5.47
N HIS A 97 12.43 5.98 -5.72
CA HIS A 97 13.40 6.04 -6.82
C HIS A 97 14.58 5.07 -6.65
N ARG A 98 14.90 4.70 -5.42
CA ARG A 98 15.97 3.72 -5.13
C ARG A 98 15.45 2.30 -4.91
N TRP A 99 14.16 2.12 -4.95
CA TRP A 99 13.56 0.81 -4.84
C TRP A 99 13.51 0.17 -6.22
N GLN A 100 13.58 -1.16 -6.24
CA GLN A 100 13.40 -1.89 -7.49
C GLN A 100 11.91 -1.90 -7.86
N ARG A 101 11.60 -1.51 -9.09
CA ARG A 101 10.22 -1.55 -9.58
C ARG A 101 9.94 -2.91 -10.20
N LEU A 102 8.94 -3.62 -9.66
CA LEU A 102 8.50 -4.91 -10.17
C LEU A 102 7.34 -4.77 -11.14
N ARG A 103 6.59 -3.67 -11.00
CA ARG A 103 5.46 -3.39 -11.88
C ARG A 103 5.32 -1.89 -12.10
#